data_c0c63a37603fc23d386eb7e83b6b64f6
#
_entry.id   c0c63a37603fc23d386eb7e83b6b64f6
#
_cell.length_a   1.000
_cell.length_b   1.000
_cell.length_c   1.000
_cell.angle_alpha   90.00
_cell.angle_beta   90.00
_cell.angle_gamma   90.00
#
_symmetry.space_group_name_H-M   'P 1'
#
loop_
_entity.id
_entity.type
_entity.pdbx_description
1 polymer ?
#
loop_
_entity_poly.entity_id
_entity_poly.type
_entity_poly.pdbx_seq_one_letter_code
_entity_poly.pdbx_strand_id
1 'polypeptide(L)'
;MYTADERFIAGNVNIHMDPVATYRQQEMNNYRDRSQAHWNERIAKGFDVPYVHLGGDIGIISNGAGLAMATMDLITQFGGKPNNFLDLGGSVIHEQIHEMSLILQ
;
A
#
# COMPACT_ATOMS: atom_id res chain seq x y z
N MET A 1 -0.87 17.09 -24.82
CA MET A 1 -0.46 16.73 -26.21
C MET A 1 -0.76 17.90 -27.12
N TYR A 2 0.17 18.21 -28.02
CA TYR A 2 -0.05 19.19 -29.08
C TYR A 2 -0.55 18.45 -30.35
N THR A 3 -1.66 18.89 -30.88
CA THR A 3 -2.32 18.21 -32.01
C THR A 3 -1.93 18.84 -33.34
N ALA A 4 -2.15 18.15 -34.47
CA ALA A 4 -1.83 18.66 -35.80
C ALA A 4 -2.65 19.91 -36.21
N ASP A 5 -3.77 20.14 -35.53
CA ASP A 5 -4.64 21.32 -35.68
C ASP A 5 -4.31 22.43 -34.65
N GLU A 6 -3.06 22.43 -34.15
CA GLU A 6 -2.47 23.47 -33.28
C GLU A 6 -3.20 23.66 -31.93
N ARG A 7 -3.85 22.64 -31.41
CA ARG A 7 -4.52 22.69 -30.10
C ARG A 7 -3.74 21.91 -29.04
N PHE A 8 -3.78 22.39 -27.80
CA PHE A 8 -3.32 21.63 -26.63
C PHE A 8 -4.47 20.82 -26.04
N ILE A 9 -4.31 19.51 -25.98
CA ILE A 9 -5.27 18.60 -25.37
C ILE A 9 -4.63 17.93 -24.16
N ALA A 10 -5.32 17.95 -23.01
CA ALA A 10 -4.96 17.15 -21.86
C ALA A 10 -5.20 15.67 -22.21
N GLY A 11 -4.15 14.88 -22.41
CA GLY A 11 -4.24 13.48 -22.79
C GLY A 11 -4.33 12.53 -21.61
N ASN A 12 -3.83 12.94 -20.45
CA ASN A 12 -3.90 12.19 -19.21
C ASN A 12 -3.70 13.13 -18.01
N VAL A 13 -4.37 12.83 -16.91
CA VAL A 13 -4.18 13.52 -15.63
C VAL A 13 -3.93 12.46 -14.57
N ASN A 14 -2.83 12.58 -13.85
CA ASN A 14 -2.55 11.77 -12.67
C ASN A 14 -2.49 12.69 -11.45
N ILE A 15 -3.36 12.46 -10.48
CA ILE A 15 -3.43 13.24 -9.24
C ILE A 15 -3.07 12.33 -8.08
N HIS A 16 -1.95 12.62 -7.44
CA HIS A 16 -1.52 11.93 -6.23
C HIS A 16 -1.83 12.77 -5.00
N MET A 17 -2.64 12.22 -4.09
CA MET A 17 -2.98 12.89 -2.84
C MET A 17 -2.10 12.35 -1.72
N ASP A 18 -1.48 13.25 -0.95
CA ASP A 18 -0.71 12.87 0.22
C ASP A 18 -1.65 12.27 1.30
N PRO A 19 -1.50 10.97 1.65
CA PRO A 19 -2.34 10.35 2.66
C PRO A 19 -2.19 11.00 4.05
N VAL A 20 -1.02 11.57 4.35
CA VAL A 20 -0.77 12.24 5.64
C VAL A 20 -1.56 13.56 5.74
N ALA A 21 -1.91 14.19 4.63
CA ALA A 21 -2.70 15.42 4.63
C ALA A 21 -4.22 15.20 4.75
N THR A 22 -4.72 13.97 4.70
CA THR A 22 -6.16 13.67 4.68
C THR A 22 -6.91 14.15 5.92
N TYR A 23 -6.26 14.23 7.09
CA TYR A 23 -6.89 14.77 8.30
C TYR A 23 -7.29 16.26 8.15
N ARG A 24 -6.56 17.02 7.30
CA ARG A 24 -6.82 18.44 7.00
C ARG A 24 -7.72 18.65 5.79
N GLN A 25 -7.85 17.62 4.94
CA GLN A 25 -8.51 17.67 3.64
C GLN A 25 -9.56 16.57 3.54
N GLN A 26 -10.53 16.57 4.46
CA GLN A 26 -11.52 15.50 4.57
C GLN A 26 -12.38 15.35 3.30
N GLU A 27 -12.68 16.45 2.61
CA GLU A 27 -13.43 16.41 1.34
C GLU A 27 -12.70 15.63 0.25
N MET A 28 -11.37 15.68 0.25
CA MET A 28 -10.55 14.98 -0.75
C MET A 28 -10.65 13.45 -0.62
N ASN A 29 -11.02 12.93 0.54
CA ASN A 29 -11.29 11.50 0.71
C ASN A 29 -12.46 11.00 -0.14
N ASN A 30 -13.42 11.86 -0.47
CA ASN A 30 -14.58 11.51 -1.30
C ASN A 30 -14.17 11.28 -2.77
N TYR A 31 -13.08 11.89 -3.21
CA TYR A 31 -12.57 11.78 -4.58
C TYR A 31 -11.54 10.68 -4.74
N ARG A 32 -11.18 10.00 -3.66
CA ARG A 32 -10.19 8.92 -3.69
C ARG A 32 -10.79 7.69 -4.36
N ASP A 33 -10.24 7.32 -5.52
CA ASP A 33 -10.59 6.05 -6.17
C ASP A 33 -9.92 4.88 -5.44
N ARG A 34 -10.73 4.14 -4.68
CA ARG A 34 -10.29 2.96 -3.93
C ARG A 34 -10.13 1.72 -4.83
N SER A 35 -10.62 1.76 -6.06
CA SER A 35 -10.53 0.63 -6.99
C SER A 35 -9.10 0.39 -7.48
N GLN A 36 -8.24 1.39 -7.41
CA GLN A 36 -6.83 1.34 -7.81
C GLN A 36 -5.93 0.63 -6.78
N ALA A 37 -6.39 0.49 -5.52
CA ALA A 37 -5.63 -0.18 -4.49
C ALA A 37 -5.85 -1.70 -4.55
N HIS A 38 -4.78 -2.48 -4.35
CA HIS A 38 -4.90 -3.92 -4.21
C HIS A 38 -5.86 -4.29 -3.08
N TRP A 39 -6.58 -5.40 -3.25
CA TRP A 39 -7.57 -5.88 -2.28
C TRP A 39 -6.99 -5.95 -0.84
N ASN A 40 -5.80 -6.52 -0.68
CA ASN A 40 -5.13 -6.66 0.61
C ASN A 40 -4.81 -5.30 1.25
N GLU A 41 -4.40 -4.31 0.45
CA GLU A 41 -4.15 -2.93 0.93
C GLU A 41 -5.43 -2.27 1.44
N ARG A 42 -6.56 -2.57 0.82
CA ARG A 42 -7.87 -2.03 1.24
C ARG A 42 -8.29 -2.60 2.59
N ILE A 43 -8.08 -3.90 2.80
CA ILE A 43 -8.38 -4.55 4.09
C ILE A 43 -7.45 -4.02 5.17
N ALA A 44 -6.13 -4.06 4.96
CA ALA A 44 -5.14 -3.60 5.92
C ALA A 44 -5.41 -2.15 6.38
N LYS A 45 -5.84 -1.29 5.45
CA LYS A 45 -6.23 0.08 5.75
C LYS A 45 -7.46 0.16 6.67
N GLY A 46 -8.39 -0.79 6.57
CA GLY A 46 -9.55 -0.87 7.46
C GLY A 46 -9.17 -1.13 8.92
N PHE A 47 -8.00 -1.76 9.13
CA PHE A 47 -7.42 -2.03 10.45
C PHE A 47 -6.30 -1.06 10.85
N ASP A 48 -6.09 0.01 10.06
CA ASP A 48 -5.03 1.01 10.25
C ASP A 48 -3.61 0.39 10.30
N VAL A 49 -3.41 -0.69 9.53
CA VAL A 49 -2.12 -1.39 9.40
C VAL A 49 -1.42 -0.95 8.11
N PRO A 50 -0.17 -0.45 8.18
CA PRO A 50 0.65 -0.18 7.02
C PRO A 50 0.93 -1.45 6.21
N TYR A 51 0.39 -1.51 5.00
CA TYR A 51 0.54 -2.63 4.08
C TYR A 51 0.78 -2.12 2.65
N VAL A 52 1.72 -2.73 1.96
CA VAL A 52 1.97 -2.50 0.52
C VAL A 52 2.10 -3.85 -0.16
N HIS A 53 1.36 -4.06 -1.26
CA HIS A 53 1.46 -5.27 -2.07
C HIS A 53 2.62 -5.16 -3.06
N LEU A 54 3.49 -6.19 -3.12
CA LEU A 54 4.68 -6.23 -3.96
C LEU A 54 4.62 -7.32 -5.05
N GLY A 55 3.71 -8.29 -4.91
CA GLY A 55 3.44 -9.32 -5.92
C GLY A 55 4.47 -10.44 -5.96
N GLY A 56 5.18 -10.70 -4.88
CA GLY A 56 6.05 -11.87 -4.73
C GLY A 56 5.30 -13.11 -4.23
N ASP A 57 6.06 -14.09 -3.76
CA ASP A 57 5.58 -15.40 -3.30
C ASP A 57 5.80 -15.66 -1.80
N ILE A 58 6.52 -14.76 -1.12
CA ILE A 58 6.83 -14.88 0.31
C ILE A 58 6.14 -13.76 1.09
N GLY A 59 5.11 -14.11 1.86
CA GLY A 59 4.40 -13.20 2.74
C GLY A 59 5.23 -12.82 3.97
N ILE A 60 5.16 -11.55 4.36
CA ILE A 60 5.89 -11.00 5.49
C ILE A 60 4.91 -10.37 6.48
N ILE A 61 5.04 -10.73 7.74
CA ILE A 61 4.41 -10.05 8.88
C ILE A 61 5.53 -9.65 9.84
N SER A 62 5.61 -8.37 10.15
CA SER A 62 6.63 -7.86 11.06
C SER A 62 6.05 -6.83 12.03
N ASN A 63 6.77 -6.64 13.11
CA ASN A 63 6.49 -5.58 14.08
C ASN A 63 7.65 -4.59 14.05
N GLY A 64 7.48 -3.52 13.26
CA GLY A 64 8.46 -2.49 13.00
C GLY A 64 8.93 -2.45 11.54
N ALA A 65 8.85 -1.26 10.93
CA ALA A 65 9.20 -1.04 9.52
C ALA A 65 10.65 -1.43 9.19
N GLY A 66 11.60 -1.20 10.12
CA GLY A 66 12.99 -1.59 9.94
C GLY A 66 13.18 -3.09 9.82
N LEU A 67 12.45 -3.87 10.65
CA LEU A 67 12.48 -5.34 10.59
C LEU A 67 11.85 -5.84 9.29
N ALA A 68 10.73 -5.25 8.86
CA ALA A 68 10.09 -5.58 7.58
C ALA A 68 11.06 -5.39 6.42
N MET A 69 11.71 -4.22 6.33
CA MET A 69 12.66 -3.91 5.25
C MET A 69 13.87 -4.85 5.26
N ALA A 70 14.47 -5.09 6.44
CA ALA A 70 15.60 -6.01 6.56
C ALA A 70 15.23 -7.45 6.15
N THR A 71 14.01 -7.89 6.49
CA THR A 71 13.50 -9.20 6.07
C THR A 71 13.33 -9.29 4.56
N MET A 72 12.77 -8.23 3.92
CA MET A 72 12.64 -8.17 2.45
C MET A 72 13.99 -8.22 1.74
N ASP A 73 14.99 -7.51 2.28
CA ASP A 73 16.35 -7.51 1.74
C ASP A 73 16.97 -8.92 1.81
N LEU A 74 16.82 -9.62 2.95
CA LEU A 74 17.29 -10.99 3.10
C LEU A 74 16.59 -11.95 2.13
N ILE A 75 15.25 -11.88 2.01
CA ILE A 75 14.50 -12.71 1.06
C ILE A 75 15.05 -12.49 -0.35
N THR A 76 15.26 -11.25 -0.75
CA THR A 76 15.77 -10.89 -2.08
C THR A 76 17.21 -11.39 -2.26
N GLN A 77 18.05 -11.26 -1.25
CA GLN A 77 19.44 -11.73 -1.27
C GLN A 77 19.53 -13.26 -1.48
N PHE A 78 18.58 -14.02 -0.93
CA PHE A 78 18.49 -15.47 -1.12
C PHE A 78 17.68 -15.88 -2.36
N GLY A 79 17.34 -14.95 -3.23
CA GLY A 79 16.64 -15.21 -4.51
C GLY A 79 15.13 -15.38 -4.40
N GLY A 80 14.54 -15.13 -3.24
CA GLY A 80 13.08 -15.08 -3.04
C GLY A 80 12.48 -13.75 -3.50
N LYS A 81 11.16 -13.72 -3.56
CA LYS A 81 10.40 -12.49 -3.91
C LYS A 81 9.43 -12.15 -2.78
N PRO A 82 9.63 -11.02 -2.09
CA PRO A 82 8.69 -10.58 -1.06
C PRO A 82 7.33 -10.25 -1.70
N ASN A 83 6.24 -10.76 -1.10
CA ASN A 83 4.88 -10.53 -1.56
C ASN A 83 4.31 -9.20 -1.07
N ASN A 84 4.76 -8.75 0.08
CA ASN A 84 4.24 -7.56 0.72
C ASN A 84 5.24 -6.93 1.69
N PHE A 85 5.05 -5.65 1.95
CA PHE A 85 5.49 -5.00 3.17
C PHE A 85 4.32 -4.97 4.15
N LEU A 86 4.52 -5.33 5.41
CA LEU A 86 3.51 -5.23 6.47
C LEU A 86 4.19 -4.93 7.80
N ASP A 87 3.74 -3.85 8.44
CA ASP A 87 4.18 -3.44 9.77
C ASP A 87 2.99 -3.37 10.72
N LEU A 88 2.95 -4.25 11.71
CA LEU A 88 1.87 -4.26 12.70
C LEU A 88 1.94 -3.11 13.70
N GLY A 89 3.12 -2.47 13.85
CA GLY A 89 3.32 -1.42 14.84
C GLY A 89 3.34 -1.89 16.29
N GLY A 90 3.65 -0.98 17.20
CA GLY A 90 3.83 -1.31 18.63
C GLY A 90 2.53 -1.48 19.43
N SER A 91 1.37 -1.09 18.87
CA SER A 91 0.06 -1.14 19.54
C SER A 91 -0.90 -2.15 18.92
N VAL A 92 -0.38 -3.16 18.24
CA VAL A 92 -1.17 -4.18 17.55
C VAL A 92 -2.05 -4.96 18.53
N ILE A 93 -3.30 -5.20 18.15
CA ILE A 93 -4.25 -6.05 18.87
C ILE A 93 -4.37 -7.42 18.17
N HIS A 94 -4.81 -8.42 18.92
CA HIS A 94 -4.92 -9.80 18.44
C HIS A 94 -5.76 -9.93 17.15
N GLU A 95 -6.86 -9.19 17.06
CA GLU A 95 -7.73 -9.17 15.87
C GLU A 95 -7.00 -8.71 14.61
N GLN A 96 -6.15 -7.67 14.70
CA GLN A 96 -5.35 -7.20 13.57
C GLN A 96 -4.37 -8.26 13.09
N ILE A 97 -3.72 -8.98 14.00
CA ILE A 97 -2.78 -10.07 13.63
C ILE A 97 -3.53 -11.17 12.87
N HIS A 98 -4.70 -11.57 13.38
CA HIS A 98 -5.53 -12.60 12.75
C HIS A 98 -5.93 -12.21 11.34
N GLU A 99 -6.52 -11.03 11.16
CA GLU A 99 -6.95 -10.54 9.84
C GLU A 99 -5.78 -10.38 8.86
N MET A 100 -4.64 -9.85 9.33
CA MET A 100 -3.46 -9.73 8.49
C MET A 100 -2.88 -11.09 8.08
N SER A 101 -3.01 -12.12 8.91
CA SER A 101 -2.58 -13.47 8.54
C SER A 101 -3.48 -14.10 7.45
N LEU A 102 -4.78 -13.77 7.44
CA LEU A 102 -5.70 -14.26 6.43
C LEU A 102 -5.48 -13.64 5.03
N ILE A 103 -5.12 -12.38 4.97
CA ILE A 103 -4.88 -11.71 3.68
C ILE A 103 -3.56 -12.11 2.99
N LEU A 104 -2.70 -12.86 3.67
CA LEU A 104 -1.43 -13.36 3.13
C LEU A 104 -1.53 -14.80 2.59
N GLN A 105 -2.68 -15.43 2.71
CA GLN A 105 -2.97 -16.75 2.15
C GLN A 105 -3.41 -16.64 0.69
#